data_7eba7574180297c1c4a7a2f8e98ba4b7
#
_entry.id   7eba7574180297c1c4a7a2f8e98ba4b7
#
_cell.length_a   1.000
_cell.length_b   1.000
_cell.length_c   1.000
_cell.angle_alpha   90.00
_cell.angle_beta   90.00
_cell.angle_gamma   90.00
#
_symmetry.space_group_name_H-M   'P 1'
#
loop_
_entity.id
_entity.type
_entity.pdbx_description
1 polymer ?
#
loop_
_entity_poly.entity_id
_entity_poly.type
_entity_poly.pdbx_seq_one_letter_code
_entity_poly.pdbx_strand_id
1 'polypeptide(L)'
;MKKLALLPAVAAALFATSVAAQQSIAPGANVSVVLDQELPNVPGKSLRAVLVDYNPGAGSPSHRHPSSAFIYARVLEGAIRSKVNDEPERTYQAGESWTEKPGDHHQVSHNASNTEPAKLLAIFVVDTSDREIVIPDK
;
A
#
# COMPACT_ATOMS: atom_id res chain seq x y z
N MET A 1 48.50 26.32 -38.75
CA MET A 1 48.03 25.99 -37.36
C MET A 1 46.54 25.80 -37.38
N LYS A 2 46.06 24.57 -37.35
CA LYS A 2 44.63 24.24 -37.36
C LYS A 2 44.14 24.19 -35.89
N LYS A 3 43.22 25.07 -35.51
CA LYS A 3 42.57 25.06 -34.19
C LYS A 3 41.49 24.00 -34.16
N LEU A 4 41.70 22.98 -33.33
CA LEU A 4 40.73 21.91 -33.05
C LEU A 4 39.71 22.46 -32.04
N ALA A 5 38.45 22.59 -32.47
CA ALA A 5 37.37 22.99 -31.58
C ALA A 5 36.82 21.72 -30.83
N LEU A 6 36.95 21.68 -29.52
CA LEU A 6 36.28 20.68 -28.69
C LEU A 6 34.81 21.09 -28.55
N LEU A 7 33.93 20.23 -29.01
CA LEU A 7 32.48 20.28 -28.69
C LEU A 7 32.23 19.64 -27.34
N PRO A 8 31.45 20.27 -26.45
CA PRO A 8 31.08 19.64 -25.17
C PRO A 8 30.02 18.54 -25.44
N ALA A 9 30.30 17.36 -24.96
CA ALA A 9 29.31 16.27 -24.94
C ALA A 9 28.24 16.59 -23.85
N VAL A 10 27.03 16.81 -24.28
CA VAL A 10 25.87 16.93 -23.37
C VAL A 10 25.45 15.52 -22.99
N ALA A 11 25.73 15.13 -21.77
CA ALA A 11 25.22 13.89 -21.17
C ALA A 11 23.74 14.07 -20.83
N ALA A 12 22.86 13.45 -21.61
CA ALA A 12 21.44 13.36 -21.29
C ALA A 12 21.24 12.35 -20.16
N ALA A 13 20.92 12.84 -18.97
CA ALA A 13 20.51 12.00 -17.86
C ALA A 13 19.09 11.46 -18.13
N LEU A 14 18.99 10.18 -18.43
CA LEU A 14 17.71 9.46 -18.50
C LEU A 14 17.20 9.25 -17.09
N PHE A 15 16.21 10.05 -16.67
CA PHE A 15 15.43 9.78 -15.49
C PHE A 15 14.48 8.61 -15.78
N ALA A 16 14.81 7.43 -15.26
CA ALA A 16 13.89 6.30 -15.26
C ALA A 16 12.78 6.60 -14.24
N THR A 17 11.60 7.00 -14.70
CA THR A 17 10.41 7.04 -13.88
C THR A 17 9.97 5.60 -13.61
N SER A 18 10.17 5.11 -12.40
CA SER A 18 9.62 3.83 -11.95
C SER A 18 8.10 3.97 -11.89
N VAL A 19 7.40 3.37 -12.85
CA VAL A 19 5.95 3.19 -12.77
C VAL A 19 5.69 2.20 -11.64
N ALA A 20 5.05 2.66 -10.56
CA ALA A 20 4.62 1.77 -9.49
C ALA A 20 3.70 0.69 -10.08
N ALA A 21 4.03 -0.58 -9.80
CA ALA A 21 3.21 -1.69 -10.25
C ALA A 21 1.87 -1.66 -9.53
N GLN A 22 0.79 -1.56 -10.29
CA GLN A 22 -0.58 -1.59 -9.79
C GLN A 22 -1.08 -3.03 -9.85
N GLN A 23 -1.54 -3.57 -8.72
CA GLN A 23 -2.09 -4.92 -8.62
C GLN A 23 -3.59 -4.86 -8.30
N SER A 24 -4.38 -5.61 -9.06
CA SER A 24 -5.78 -5.85 -8.72
C SER A 24 -5.85 -7.04 -7.75
N ILE A 25 -6.34 -6.80 -6.54
CA ILE A 25 -6.50 -7.84 -5.50
C ILE A 25 -7.90 -8.47 -5.49
N ALA A 26 -8.88 -7.77 -6.06
CA ALA A 26 -10.24 -8.23 -6.26
C ALA A 26 -10.90 -7.36 -7.35
N PRO A 27 -12.02 -7.79 -7.95
CA PRO A 27 -12.77 -6.95 -8.85
C PRO A 27 -13.13 -5.61 -8.18
N GLY A 28 -12.65 -4.51 -8.77
CA GLY A 28 -12.91 -3.14 -8.28
C GLY A 28 -12.05 -2.68 -7.10
N ALA A 29 -11.03 -3.44 -6.70
CA ALA A 29 -10.03 -3.02 -5.72
C ALA A 29 -8.62 -3.06 -6.36
N ASN A 30 -7.92 -1.92 -6.32
CA ASN A 30 -6.58 -1.78 -6.90
C ASN A 30 -5.59 -1.36 -5.81
N VAL A 31 -4.45 -2.05 -5.75
CA VAL A 31 -3.36 -1.74 -4.82
C VAL A 31 -2.18 -1.18 -5.59
N SER A 32 -1.67 -0.04 -5.12
CA SER A 32 -0.48 0.62 -5.66
C SER A 32 0.56 0.80 -4.56
N VAL A 33 1.76 0.27 -4.76
CA VAL A 33 2.89 0.53 -3.85
C VAL A 33 3.39 1.94 -4.12
N VAL A 34 3.31 2.83 -3.12
CA VAL A 34 3.74 4.23 -3.23
C VAL A 34 5.07 4.48 -2.52
N LEU A 35 5.48 3.57 -1.63
CA LEU A 35 6.80 3.57 -1.00
C LEU A 35 7.20 2.14 -0.65
N ASP A 36 8.44 1.76 -0.92
CA ASP A 36 9.09 0.57 -0.38
C ASP A 36 10.54 0.96 -0.05
N GLN A 37 10.82 1.16 1.24
CA GLN A 37 12.09 1.69 1.72
C GLN A 37 12.60 0.89 2.91
N GLU A 38 13.81 0.36 2.80
CA GLU A 38 14.51 -0.19 3.95
C GLU A 38 14.77 0.91 4.99
N LEU A 39 14.55 0.59 6.26
CA LEU A 39 14.75 1.54 7.35
C LEU A 39 16.24 1.56 7.76
N PRO A 40 16.96 2.68 7.54
CA PRO A 40 18.39 2.73 7.85
C PRO A 40 18.68 2.66 9.35
N ASN A 41 17.72 3.00 10.18
CA ASN A 41 17.78 3.01 11.64
C ASN A 41 17.21 1.75 12.30
N VAL A 42 16.60 0.83 11.53
CA VAL A 42 16.08 -0.45 12.01
C VAL A 42 16.48 -1.54 11.01
N PRO A 43 17.69 -2.09 11.12
CA PRO A 43 18.21 -3.10 10.20
C PRO A 43 17.26 -4.28 10.04
N GLY A 44 17.04 -4.73 8.78
CA GLY A 44 16.17 -5.84 8.42
C GLY A 44 14.68 -5.49 8.34
N LYS A 45 14.31 -4.24 8.60
CA LYS A 45 12.94 -3.76 8.45
C LYS A 45 12.79 -2.77 7.29
N SER A 46 11.62 -2.78 6.70
CA SER A 46 11.20 -1.83 5.66
C SER A 46 9.92 -1.11 6.06
N LEU A 47 9.81 0.13 5.61
CA LEU A 47 8.56 0.86 5.55
C LEU A 47 7.98 0.68 4.15
N ARG A 48 6.78 0.09 4.06
CA ARG A 48 6.03 0.01 2.81
C ARG A 48 4.72 0.76 2.95
N ALA A 49 4.43 1.63 2.00
CA ALA A 49 3.15 2.31 1.95
C ALA A 49 2.42 1.92 0.66
N VAL A 50 1.15 1.55 0.81
CA VAL A 50 0.29 1.19 -0.31
C VAL A 50 -0.98 2.01 -0.29
N LEU A 51 -1.44 2.41 -1.48
CA LEU A 51 -2.78 2.94 -1.68
C LEU A 51 -3.67 1.80 -2.16
N VAL A 52 -4.87 1.72 -1.58
CA VAL A 52 -5.93 0.84 -2.03
C VAL A 52 -7.09 1.70 -2.49
N ASP A 53 -7.38 1.64 -3.78
CA ASP A 53 -8.52 2.31 -4.39
C ASP A 53 -9.66 1.30 -4.53
N TYR A 54 -10.79 1.59 -3.89
CA TYR A 54 -12.01 0.79 -3.97
C TYR A 54 -13.07 1.48 -4.81
N ASN A 55 -13.51 0.82 -5.86
CA ASN A 55 -14.72 1.21 -6.55
C ASN A 55 -15.95 1.10 -5.63
N PRO A 56 -17.07 1.75 -5.95
CA PRO A 56 -18.34 1.57 -5.21
C PRO A 56 -18.66 0.09 -4.99
N GLY A 57 -18.94 -0.30 -3.76
CA GLY A 57 -19.30 -1.67 -3.37
C GLY A 57 -18.15 -2.69 -3.37
N ALA A 58 -16.93 -2.30 -3.76
CA ALA A 58 -15.80 -3.21 -3.82
C ALA A 58 -15.17 -3.42 -2.44
N GLY A 59 -14.40 -4.50 -2.32
CA GLY A 59 -13.65 -4.83 -1.11
C GLY A 59 -12.48 -5.76 -1.40
N SER A 60 -11.62 -5.94 -0.42
CA SER A 60 -10.57 -6.95 -0.43
C SER A 60 -11.10 -8.26 0.14
N PRO A 61 -10.67 -9.42 -0.39
CA PRO A 61 -10.91 -10.69 0.28
C PRO A 61 -10.35 -10.71 1.69
N SER A 62 -10.92 -11.55 2.56
CA SER A 62 -10.35 -11.81 3.89
C SER A 62 -8.92 -12.32 3.76
N HIS A 63 -8.01 -11.76 4.54
CA HIS A 63 -6.58 -12.02 4.40
C HIS A 63 -5.83 -11.79 5.72
N ARG A 64 -4.57 -12.23 5.70
CA ARG A 64 -3.57 -11.92 6.71
C ARG A 64 -2.41 -11.14 6.10
N HIS A 65 -1.62 -10.55 6.97
CA HIS A 65 -0.34 -9.95 6.62
C HIS A 65 0.81 -10.83 7.16
N PRO A 66 2.07 -10.63 6.70
CA PRO A 66 3.21 -11.32 7.30
C PRO A 66 3.23 -11.16 8.82
N SER A 67 3.63 -12.20 9.54
CA SER A 67 3.71 -12.18 11.01
C SER A 67 4.71 -11.17 11.57
N SER A 68 5.53 -10.56 10.72
CA SER A 68 6.43 -9.46 11.05
C SER A 68 5.81 -8.07 10.90
N ALA A 69 4.62 -7.98 10.27
CA ALA A 69 4.03 -6.72 9.85
C ALA A 69 3.23 -6.06 10.97
N PHE A 70 3.57 -4.80 11.27
CA PHE A 70 2.70 -3.86 11.96
C PHE A 70 2.14 -2.87 10.93
N ILE A 71 0.83 -2.64 10.95
CA ILE A 71 0.17 -1.81 9.94
C ILE A 71 -0.55 -0.64 10.61
N TYR A 72 -0.40 0.54 10.01
CA TYR A 72 -1.24 1.71 10.24
C TYR A 72 -2.07 1.96 8.98
N ALA A 73 -3.38 1.87 9.10
CA ALA A 73 -4.33 2.09 8.02
C ALA A 73 -5.12 3.38 8.25
N ARG A 74 -5.18 4.24 7.23
CA ARG A 74 -5.90 5.52 7.28
C ARG A 74 -6.79 5.69 6.06
N VAL A 75 -8.05 6.00 6.29
CA VAL A 75 -8.99 6.34 5.22
C VAL A 75 -8.67 7.74 4.71
N LEU A 76 -8.39 7.86 3.40
CA LEU A 76 -8.10 9.14 2.74
C LEU A 76 -9.35 9.73 2.08
N GLU A 77 -10.25 8.88 1.57
CA GLU A 77 -11.44 9.29 0.83
C GLU A 77 -12.57 8.27 1.08
N GLY A 78 -13.79 8.76 1.15
CA GLY A 78 -14.97 7.93 1.38
C GLY A 78 -15.02 7.34 2.77
N ALA A 79 -15.48 6.08 2.87
CA ALA A 79 -15.56 5.34 4.11
C ALA A 79 -15.27 3.86 3.88
N ILE A 80 -14.58 3.23 4.84
CA ILE A 80 -14.19 1.82 4.80
C ILE A 80 -14.79 1.08 5.98
N ARG A 81 -15.49 -0.03 5.72
CA ARG A 81 -15.85 -1.01 6.75
C ARG A 81 -14.65 -1.92 6.97
N SER A 82 -14.20 -2.03 8.20
CA SER A 82 -13.08 -2.89 8.58
C SER A 82 -13.42 -3.75 9.77
N LYS A 83 -12.94 -4.99 9.75
CA LYS A 83 -12.98 -5.92 10.88
C LYS A 83 -11.66 -6.64 10.98
N VAL A 84 -11.02 -6.53 12.15
CA VAL A 84 -9.76 -7.18 12.49
C VAL A 84 -10.01 -8.15 13.64
N ASN A 85 -9.63 -9.41 13.46
CA ASN A 85 -9.86 -10.50 14.42
C ASN A 85 -11.34 -10.58 14.84
N ASP A 86 -11.58 -10.83 16.13
CA ASP A 86 -12.91 -10.95 16.74
C ASP A 86 -13.52 -9.60 17.16
N GLU A 87 -12.87 -8.47 16.80
CA GLU A 87 -13.42 -7.16 17.09
C GLU A 87 -14.68 -6.89 16.27
N PRO A 88 -15.60 -6.06 16.76
CA PRO A 88 -16.76 -5.66 15.98
C PRO A 88 -16.36 -4.97 14.68
N GLU A 89 -17.08 -5.26 13.59
CA GLU A 89 -16.94 -4.49 12.35
C GLU A 89 -17.26 -3.00 12.62
N ARG A 90 -16.41 -2.12 12.11
CA ARG A 90 -16.57 -0.67 12.22
C ARG A 90 -16.45 -0.02 10.86
N THR A 91 -17.15 1.11 10.69
CA THR A 91 -16.99 2.00 9.54
C THR A 91 -16.12 3.18 9.93
N TYR A 92 -15.03 3.34 9.20
CA TYR A 92 -14.07 4.44 9.34
C TYR A 92 -14.27 5.43 8.22
N GLN A 93 -14.48 6.70 8.57
CA GLN A 93 -14.64 7.81 7.64
C GLN A 93 -13.27 8.37 7.20
N ALA A 94 -13.25 9.17 6.14
CA ALA A 94 -12.05 9.90 5.73
C ALA A 94 -11.43 10.65 6.91
N GLY A 95 -10.12 10.45 7.14
CA GLY A 95 -9.37 10.99 8.27
C GLY A 95 -9.31 10.06 9.49
N GLU A 96 -10.14 9.02 9.60
CA GLU A 96 -10.04 8.02 10.66
C GLU A 96 -9.04 6.91 10.31
N SER A 97 -8.59 6.16 11.31
CA SER A 97 -7.54 5.14 11.17
C SER A 97 -7.71 4.02 12.18
N TRP A 98 -7.05 2.89 11.89
CA TRP A 98 -6.84 1.77 12.80
C TRP A 98 -5.43 1.22 12.65
N THR A 99 -5.07 0.28 13.51
CA THR A 99 -3.81 -0.46 13.40
C THR A 99 -4.07 -1.95 13.41
N GLU A 100 -3.17 -2.70 12.78
CA GLU A 100 -3.12 -4.15 12.81
C GLU A 100 -1.77 -4.59 13.35
N LYS A 101 -1.78 -5.54 14.27
CA LYS A 101 -0.58 -6.09 14.92
C LYS A 101 -0.06 -7.28 14.12
N PRO A 102 1.21 -7.66 14.31
CA PRO A 102 1.75 -8.90 13.76
C PRO A 102 0.84 -10.09 14.02
N GLY A 103 0.43 -10.79 12.95
CA GLY A 103 -0.43 -11.96 13.01
C GLY A 103 -1.94 -11.69 13.01
N ASP A 104 -2.37 -10.44 13.05
CA ASP A 104 -3.79 -10.09 12.97
C ASP A 104 -4.43 -10.60 11.67
N HIS A 105 -5.73 -10.90 11.75
CA HIS A 105 -6.55 -11.36 10.65
C HIS A 105 -7.50 -10.25 10.21
N HIS A 106 -7.30 -9.70 9.01
CA HIS A 106 -8.14 -8.67 8.43
C HIS A 106 -9.30 -9.31 7.67
N GLN A 107 -10.41 -9.52 8.37
CA GLN A 107 -11.56 -10.26 7.86
C GLN A 107 -12.43 -9.44 6.90
N VAL A 108 -12.54 -8.14 7.15
CA VAL A 108 -13.36 -7.22 6.34
C VAL A 108 -12.56 -5.97 6.03
N SER A 109 -12.47 -5.65 4.73
CA SER A 109 -11.95 -4.38 4.22
C SER A 109 -12.74 -4.01 2.97
N HIS A 110 -13.82 -3.26 3.14
CA HIS A 110 -14.79 -2.96 2.08
C HIS A 110 -15.11 -1.47 2.03
N ASN A 111 -15.31 -0.95 0.81
CA ASN A 111 -15.95 0.33 0.64
C ASN A 111 -17.35 0.30 1.29
N ALA A 112 -17.64 1.24 2.16
CA ALA A 112 -18.92 1.33 2.84
C ALA A 112 -20.06 1.85 1.93
N SER A 113 -19.70 2.46 0.78
CA SER A 113 -20.64 3.02 -0.20
C SER A 113 -20.76 2.14 -1.45
N ASN A 114 -21.99 2.01 -1.96
CA ASN A 114 -22.27 1.38 -3.25
C ASN A 114 -22.30 2.39 -4.41
N THR A 115 -22.11 3.68 -4.14
CA THR A 115 -22.21 4.74 -5.15
C THR A 115 -20.98 5.61 -5.25
N GLU A 116 -20.20 5.74 -4.18
CA GLU A 116 -19.01 6.58 -4.13
C GLU A 116 -17.73 5.73 -3.97
N PRO A 117 -16.59 6.14 -4.54
CA PRO A 117 -15.32 5.46 -4.32
C PRO A 117 -14.79 5.66 -2.90
N ALA A 118 -13.85 4.82 -2.50
CA ALA A 118 -13.10 5.00 -1.26
C ALA A 118 -11.61 4.75 -1.48
N LYS A 119 -10.77 5.38 -0.65
CA LYS A 119 -9.32 5.26 -0.72
C LYS A 119 -8.72 5.06 0.66
N LEU A 120 -7.87 4.06 0.76
CA LEU A 120 -7.15 3.68 1.96
C LEU A 120 -5.64 3.81 1.73
N LEU A 121 -4.94 4.41 2.71
CA LEU A 121 -3.49 4.32 2.81
C LEU A 121 -3.16 3.32 3.91
N ALA A 122 -2.41 2.27 3.58
CA ALA A 122 -1.87 1.32 4.54
C ALA A 122 -0.35 1.41 4.58
N ILE A 123 0.21 1.63 5.77
CA ILE A 123 1.64 1.78 6.01
C ILE A 123 2.09 0.59 6.85
N PHE A 124 3.06 -0.17 6.33
CA PHE A 124 3.62 -1.35 6.94
C PHE A 124 5.02 -1.09 7.47
N VAL A 125 5.29 -1.51 8.70
CA VAL A 125 6.65 -1.81 9.16
C VAL A 125 6.76 -3.33 9.16
N VAL A 126 7.61 -3.90 8.31
CA VAL A 126 7.64 -5.32 8.00
C VAL A 126 9.09 -5.78 7.77
N ASP A 127 9.37 -7.07 7.90
CA ASP A 127 10.68 -7.60 7.53
C ASP A 127 10.98 -7.33 6.05
N THR A 128 12.18 -6.86 5.76
CA THR A 128 12.59 -6.54 4.37
C THR A 128 12.50 -7.75 3.45
N SER A 129 12.68 -8.96 4.00
CA SER A 129 12.58 -10.23 3.28
C SER A 129 11.15 -10.61 2.90
N ASP A 130 10.13 -10.11 3.62
CA ASP A 130 8.73 -10.41 3.36
C ASP A 130 8.24 -9.61 2.14
N ARG A 131 8.20 -10.25 0.97
CA ARG A 131 7.83 -9.60 -0.30
C ARG A 131 6.32 -9.57 -0.54
N GLU A 132 5.62 -10.57 -0.07
CA GLU A 132 4.16 -10.68 -0.19
C GLU A 132 3.52 -10.13 1.09
N ILE A 133 2.84 -8.99 0.99
CA ILE A 133 2.27 -8.29 2.15
C ILE A 133 0.79 -8.58 2.36
N VAL A 134 0.14 -9.29 1.45
CA VAL A 134 -1.25 -9.76 1.56
C VAL A 134 -1.27 -11.25 1.31
N ILE A 135 -1.72 -12.02 2.29
CA ILE A 135 -1.79 -13.49 2.26
C ILE A 135 -3.28 -13.86 2.34
N PRO A 136 -3.91 -14.21 1.20
CA PRO A 136 -5.33 -14.58 1.18
C PRO A 136 -5.61 -15.80 2.07
N ASP A 137 -6.79 -15.83 2.67
CA ASP A 137 -7.28 -17.04 3.36
C ASP A 137 -7.43 -18.19 2.37
N LYS A 138 -7.20 -19.41 2.86
CA LYS A 138 -7.33 -20.65 2.07
C LYS A 138 -8.76 -21.15 2.08
#